data_f01bfe4123f87c1ffde12374a1fe805a
#
_entry.id   f01bfe4123f87c1ffde12374a1fe805a
#
_cell.length_a   1.000
_cell.length_b   1.000
_cell.length_c   1.000
_cell.angle_alpha   90.00
_cell.angle_beta   90.00
_cell.angle_gamma   90.00
#
_symmetry.space_group_name_H-M   'P 1'
#
loop_
_entity.id
_entity.type
_entity.pdbx_description
1 polymer ?
#
loop_
_entity_poly.entity_id
_entity_poly.type
_entity_poly.pdbx_seq_one_letter_code
_entity_poly.pdbx_strand_id
1 'polypeptide(L)'
;MKQWQRKLCIGAALVLGVWTSSQAQILIGQTAGFSGQVAAGVQETTDGARLYIDAVNARGGVHGQKIELMSLDDKFEPKLAGENARKLIEEHNVLAMFLTRGTPHTQAMIPHLDKHGVALVGPSTGAMVLHQPVVRNIFNVRATYQREAEKAMTHLTSMGITRVALVYADDSFGADGVAGAQKGLAAAKLQPVVLEKFDRSKPDFAPIAAKVAKAEAQAVLMVASGTAVVDGGTALRAAGSAAQLVTLSNNASGGFIKSLGSNARGVIVTQVYPNERALTYPMVKEAQDLAKAKGLGEISPAMLEGFAAAKVLVEGLRRAGPKPDRARIHAALEGIRKFDLGGLEVSYGPDDHTGLDFADLSIIGTDGKFRR
;
A
#
# COMPACT_ATOMS: atom_id res chain seq x y z
N MET A 1 22.08 43.40 79.45
CA MET A 1 21.83 42.23 79.81
C MET A 1 20.63 41.50 79.17
N LYS A 2 20.52 41.26 77.93
CA LYS A 2 19.55 40.36 77.28
C LYS A 2 20.20 39.83 76.02
N GLN A 3 20.52 38.54 76.02
CA GLN A 3 21.01 37.76 74.92
C GLN A 3 19.87 37.61 73.95
N TRP A 4 20.11 37.88 72.66
CA TRP A 4 19.23 37.63 71.58
C TRP A 4 19.85 36.54 70.72
N GLN A 5 19.35 35.32 70.86
CA GLN A 5 19.70 34.21 69.97
C GLN A 5 18.94 34.33 68.61
N ARG A 6 19.69 34.54 67.58
CA ARG A 6 19.17 34.44 66.20
C ARG A 6 19.18 32.96 65.76
N LYS A 7 17.98 32.38 65.59
CA LYS A 7 17.80 31.06 64.95
C LYS A 7 17.89 31.27 63.42
N LEU A 8 18.93 30.71 62.80
CA LEU A 8 19.02 30.54 61.35
C LEU A 8 18.14 29.33 60.94
N CYS A 9 17.05 29.58 60.22
CA CYS A 9 16.30 28.52 59.49
C CYS A 9 16.93 28.35 58.13
N ILE A 10 17.67 27.24 57.93
CA ILE A 10 18.16 26.83 56.63
C ILE A 10 17.02 26.10 55.93
N GLY A 11 16.35 26.76 55.00
CA GLY A 11 15.37 26.15 54.12
C GLY A 11 16.07 25.40 52.98
N ALA A 12 16.10 24.09 53.05
CA ALA A 12 16.55 23.23 51.91
C ALA A 12 15.45 23.25 50.84
N ALA A 13 15.63 24.01 49.78
CA ALA A 13 14.80 23.97 48.59
C ALA A 13 15.17 22.69 47.79
N LEU A 14 14.34 21.65 47.88
CA LEU A 14 14.38 20.50 46.99
C LEU A 14 13.97 20.95 45.57
N VAL A 15 14.94 21.18 44.72
CA VAL A 15 14.73 21.37 43.27
C VAL A 15 14.45 19.98 42.70
N LEU A 16 13.17 19.63 42.58
CA LEU A 16 12.72 18.49 41.76
C LEU A 16 12.99 18.83 40.31
N GLY A 17 14.16 18.43 39.81
CA GLY A 17 14.46 18.48 38.39
C GLY A 17 13.51 17.53 37.65
N VAL A 18 12.51 18.10 36.97
CA VAL A 18 11.72 17.35 36.00
C VAL A 18 12.65 16.98 34.86
N TRP A 19 13.19 15.77 34.93
CA TRP A 19 13.88 15.17 33.81
C TRP A 19 12.82 14.90 32.75
N THR A 20 12.64 15.82 31.82
CA THR A 20 11.96 15.53 30.56
C THR A 20 12.86 14.54 29.83
N SER A 21 12.62 13.24 30.03
CA SER A 21 13.20 12.20 29.19
C SER A 21 12.73 12.50 27.77
N SER A 22 13.64 13.02 26.94
CA SER A 22 13.43 13.01 25.48
C SER A 22 13.16 11.55 25.11
N GLN A 23 11.90 11.22 24.91
CA GLN A 23 11.52 9.88 24.44
C GLN A 23 12.14 9.73 23.05
N ALA A 24 13.13 8.82 22.94
CA ALA A 24 13.72 8.50 21.65
C ALA A 24 12.58 8.09 20.69
N GLN A 25 12.56 8.67 19.51
CA GLN A 25 11.57 8.38 18.48
C GLN A 25 12.15 7.36 17.49
N ILE A 26 11.31 6.43 17.04
CA ILE A 26 11.61 5.52 15.94
C ILE A 26 11.19 6.22 14.66
N LEU A 27 12.16 6.76 13.92
CA LEU A 27 11.88 7.49 12.69
C LEU A 27 11.81 6.53 11.50
N ILE A 28 10.68 6.54 10.82
CA ILE A 28 10.35 5.70 9.64
C ILE A 28 10.12 6.63 8.45
N GLY A 29 10.73 6.30 7.31
CA GLY A 29 10.61 7.09 6.08
C GLY A 29 9.54 6.57 5.13
N GLN A 30 8.81 7.48 4.50
CA GLN A 30 7.86 7.17 3.44
C GLN A 30 8.08 8.10 2.26
N THR A 31 8.04 7.57 1.02
CA THR A 31 7.88 8.37 -0.19
C THR A 31 6.77 7.77 -1.03
N ALA A 32 5.83 8.59 -1.47
CA ALA A 32 4.70 8.19 -2.29
C ALA A 32 4.10 9.42 -2.98
N GLY A 33 3.27 9.23 -4.00
CA GLY A 33 2.59 10.30 -4.71
C GLY A 33 1.45 10.90 -3.89
N PHE A 34 1.76 11.78 -2.94
CA PHE A 34 0.77 12.53 -2.15
C PHE A 34 0.09 13.63 -2.97
N SER A 35 0.62 13.95 -4.14
CA SER A 35 -0.01 14.79 -5.15
C SER A 35 -0.15 14.04 -6.48
N GLY A 36 -0.96 14.59 -7.42
CA GLY A 36 -1.15 14.02 -8.75
C GLY A 36 -2.12 12.83 -8.80
N GLN A 37 -1.91 11.98 -9.79
CA GLN A 37 -2.90 10.98 -10.24
C GLN A 37 -3.27 9.88 -9.23
N VAL A 38 -2.43 9.62 -8.22
CA VAL A 38 -2.66 8.56 -7.22
C VAL A 38 -2.91 9.10 -5.81
N ALA A 39 -2.93 10.41 -5.63
CA ALA A 39 -2.94 11.08 -4.32
C ALA A 39 -4.03 10.57 -3.38
N ALA A 40 -5.27 10.42 -3.86
CA ALA A 40 -6.38 9.96 -3.04
C ALA A 40 -6.15 8.55 -2.47
N GLY A 41 -5.67 7.61 -3.30
CA GLY A 41 -5.35 6.25 -2.84
C GLY A 41 -4.16 6.22 -1.87
N VAL A 42 -3.12 7.01 -2.13
CA VAL A 42 -1.95 7.14 -1.26
C VAL A 42 -2.36 7.69 0.11
N GLN A 43 -3.21 8.72 0.13
CA GLN A 43 -3.71 9.30 1.37
C GLN A 43 -4.48 8.26 2.18
N GLU A 44 -5.44 7.55 1.58
CA GLU A 44 -6.23 6.53 2.28
C GLU A 44 -5.35 5.38 2.81
N THR A 45 -4.38 4.89 2.01
CA THR A 45 -3.46 3.85 2.45
C THR A 45 -2.61 4.34 3.64
N THR A 46 -2.13 5.59 3.59
CA THR A 46 -1.36 6.19 4.68
C THR A 46 -2.21 6.42 5.93
N ASP A 47 -3.47 6.84 5.78
CA ASP A 47 -4.40 7.01 6.89
C ASP A 47 -4.69 5.67 7.59
N GLY A 48 -4.83 4.59 6.81
CA GLY A 48 -4.96 3.24 7.34
C GLY A 48 -3.74 2.81 8.18
N ALA A 49 -2.53 3.11 7.70
CA ALA A 49 -1.31 2.85 8.46
C ALA A 49 -1.25 3.68 9.75
N ARG A 50 -1.62 4.95 9.67
CA ARG A 50 -1.66 5.86 10.83
C ARG A 50 -2.68 5.43 11.88
N LEU A 51 -3.80 4.78 11.49
CA LEU A 51 -4.74 4.22 12.47
C LEU A 51 -4.03 3.27 13.44
N TYR A 52 -3.21 2.37 12.92
CA TYR A 52 -2.51 1.40 13.76
C TYR A 52 -1.31 2.01 14.50
N ILE A 53 -0.48 2.80 13.80
CA ILE A 53 0.69 3.47 14.40
C ILE A 53 0.27 4.37 15.57
N ASP A 54 -0.77 5.19 15.40
CA ASP A 54 -1.24 6.10 16.45
C ASP A 54 -1.83 5.34 17.64
N ALA A 55 -2.53 4.22 17.38
CA ALA A 55 -3.02 3.37 18.45
C ALA A 55 -1.88 2.72 19.25
N VAL A 56 -0.78 2.33 18.59
CA VAL A 56 0.45 1.85 19.25
C VAL A 56 1.10 2.97 20.04
N ASN A 57 1.24 4.16 19.45
CA ASN A 57 1.82 5.33 20.11
C ASN A 57 1.03 5.79 21.34
N ALA A 58 -0.31 5.71 21.28
CA ALA A 58 -1.18 6.03 22.42
C ALA A 58 -1.00 5.05 23.60
N ARG A 59 -0.58 3.81 23.32
CA ARG A 59 -0.27 2.78 24.33
C ARG A 59 1.21 2.80 24.80
N GLY A 60 1.96 3.87 24.49
CA GLY A 60 3.35 4.04 24.89
C GLY A 60 4.39 3.67 23.82
N GLY A 61 3.95 3.40 22.58
CA GLY A 61 4.85 3.09 21.47
C GLY A 61 5.42 1.67 21.49
N VAL A 62 6.56 1.49 20.87
CA VAL A 62 7.32 0.24 20.85
C VAL A 62 8.49 0.35 21.81
N HIS A 63 8.53 -0.49 22.84
CA HIS A 63 9.53 -0.41 23.90
C HIS A 63 9.67 1.00 24.52
N GLY A 64 8.56 1.71 24.70
CA GLY A 64 8.53 3.06 25.24
C GLY A 64 8.91 4.16 24.23
N GLN A 65 9.14 3.85 22.96
CA GLN A 65 9.50 4.80 21.92
C GLN A 65 8.32 4.98 20.94
N LYS A 66 7.99 6.22 20.62
CA LYS A 66 6.95 6.53 19.62
C LYS A 66 7.48 6.33 18.21
N ILE A 67 6.63 5.82 17.32
CA ILE A 67 6.92 5.73 15.89
C ILE A 67 6.52 7.06 15.26
N GLU A 68 7.44 7.66 14.52
CA GLU A 68 7.20 8.84 13.69
C GLU A 68 7.34 8.47 12.22
N LEU A 69 6.30 8.74 11.42
CA LEU A 69 6.29 8.52 9.98
C LEU A 69 6.56 9.85 9.26
N MET A 70 7.78 9.99 8.73
CA MET A 70 8.20 11.10 7.88
C MET A 70 7.89 10.80 6.42
N SER A 71 6.96 11.55 5.83
CA SER A 71 6.48 11.34 4.46
C SER A 71 6.95 12.46 3.54
N LEU A 72 7.48 12.09 2.36
CA LEU A 72 7.85 13.00 1.28
C LEU A 72 6.99 12.69 0.05
N ASP A 73 6.51 13.74 -0.62
CA ASP A 73 5.78 13.62 -1.87
C ASP A 73 6.74 13.37 -3.03
N ASP A 74 6.54 12.28 -3.77
CA ASP A 74 7.29 11.98 -5.00
C ASP A 74 6.51 12.33 -6.27
N LYS A 75 5.32 12.93 -6.13
CA LYS A 75 4.45 13.34 -7.25
C LYS A 75 4.15 12.21 -8.24
N PHE A 76 4.35 10.99 -7.79
CA PHE A 76 4.28 9.78 -8.58
C PHE A 76 5.31 9.74 -9.72
N GLU A 77 6.51 10.26 -9.47
CA GLU A 77 7.66 10.25 -10.36
C GLU A 77 8.76 9.30 -9.81
N PRO A 78 9.15 8.24 -10.54
CA PRO A 78 10.13 7.26 -10.04
C PRO A 78 11.49 7.88 -9.65
N LYS A 79 11.97 8.85 -10.43
CA LYS A 79 13.22 9.54 -10.12
C LYS A 79 13.15 10.26 -8.77
N LEU A 80 12.06 10.99 -8.54
CA LEU A 80 11.86 11.73 -7.30
C LEU A 80 11.68 10.78 -6.10
N ALA A 81 11.06 9.61 -6.30
CA ALA A 81 10.98 8.57 -5.26
C ALA A 81 12.38 8.09 -4.83
N GLY A 82 13.29 7.85 -5.79
CA GLY A 82 14.69 7.52 -5.49
C GLY A 82 15.42 8.64 -4.74
N GLU A 83 15.27 9.89 -5.17
CA GLU A 83 15.87 11.07 -4.52
C GLU A 83 15.33 11.25 -3.08
N ASN A 84 14.02 11.08 -2.89
CA ASN A 84 13.40 11.14 -1.57
C ASN A 84 13.90 10.02 -0.65
N ALA A 85 14.03 8.79 -1.18
CA ALA A 85 14.59 7.67 -0.41
C ALA A 85 16.02 7.99 0.06
N ARG A 86 16.87 8.51 -0.84
CA ARG A 86 18.22 8.96 -0.47
C ARG A 86 18.18 9.97 0.67
N LYS A 87 17.35 11.02 0.57
CA LYS A 87 17.22 12.05 1.63
C LYS A 87 16.76 11.46 2.95
N LEU A 88 15.72 10.63 2.94
CA LEU A 88 15.20 10.00 4.15
C LEU A 88 16.26 9.11 4.82
N ILE A 89 17.04 8.37 4.04
CA ILE A 89 18.04 7.44 4.53
C ILE A 89 19.32 8.15 4.99
N GLU A 90 19.87 9.07 4.17
CA GLU A 90 21.19 9.66 4.38
C GLU A 90 21.13 10.94 5.23
N GLU A 91 20.08 11.76 5.08
CA GLU A 91 19.98 13.07 5.75
C GLU A 91 19.11 13.00 7.02
N HIS A 92 17.98 12.23 6.96
CA HIS A 92 17.10 12.06 8.13
C HIS A 92 17.36 10.81 8.95
N ASN A 93 18.26 9.93 8.48
CA ASN A 93 18.68 8.71 9.18
C ASN A 93 17.52 7.82 9.64
N VAL A 94 16.50 7.65 8.78
CA VAL A 94 15.38 6.75 9.07
C VAL A 94 15.86 5.31 9.27
N LEU A 95 15.19 4.59 10.18
CA LEU A 95 15.55 3.21 10.52
C LEU A 95 15.02 2.19 9.52
N ALA A 96 13.87 2.48 8.92
CA ALA A 96 13.28 1.69 7.84
C ALA A 96 12.50 2.62 6.88
N MET A 97 12.31 2.17 5.66
CA MET A 97 11.35 2.75 4.72
C MET A 97 10.04 1.98 4.81
N PHE A 98 8.92 2.65 4.49
CA PHE A 98 7.60 2.07 4.70
C PHE A 98 6.59 2.56 3.65
N LEU A 99 5.73 1.65 3.19
CA LEU A 99 4.49 1.95 2.46
C LEU A 99 4.69 2.90 1.26
N THR A 100 5.73 2.64 0.46
CA THR A 100 5.95 3.37 -0.80
C THR A 100 4.91 2.97 -1.85
N ARG A 101 4.76 3.76 -2.93
CA ARG A 101 3.75 3.51 -3.94
C ARG A 101 4.35 3.37 -5.33
N GLY A 102 3.98 2.26 -6.03
CA GLY A 102 4.32 2.03 -7.44
C GLY A 102 5.59 1.23 -7.68
N THR A 103 5.57 0.36 -8.71
CA THR A 103 6.66 -0.56 -9.02
C THR A 103 7.94 0.16 -9.48
N PRO A 104 7.92 1.03 -10.51
CA PRO A 104 9.11 1.76 -10.93
C PRO A 104 9.66 2.68 -9.82
N HIS A 105 8.79 3.22 -8.97
CA HIS A 105 9.16 4.07 -7.83
C HIS A 105 9.94 3.26 -6.79
N THR A 106 9.41 2.07 -6.43
CA THR A 106 10.08 1.16 -5.49
C THR A 106 11.41 0.66 -6.07
N GLN A 107 11.47 0.33 -7.37
CA GLN A 107 12.71 -0.07 -8.03
C GLN A 107 13.78 1.05 -7.97
N ALA A 108 13.40 2.31 -8.16
CA ALA A 108 14.32 3.45 -8.06
C ALA A 108 14.94 3.63 -6.66
N MET A 109 14.32 3.09 -5.63
CA MET A 109 14.81 3.16 -4.25
C MET A 109 15.82 2.05 -3.91
N ILE A 110 15.76 0.91 -4.61
CA ILE A 110 16.56 -0.30 -4.27
C ILE A 110 18.05 0.01 -4.08
N PRO A 111 18.73 0.78 -4.95
CA PRO A 111 20.16 1.08 -4.76
C PRO A 111 20.46 1.76 -3.42
N HIS A 112 19.55 2.61 -2.92
CA HIS A 112 19.72 3.30 -1.64
C HIS A 112 19.42 2.38 -0.45
N LEU A 113 18.40 1.50 -0.58
CA LEU A 113 18.10 0.48 0.41
C LEU A 113 19.29 -0.46 0.60
N ASP A 114 19.87 -0.95 -0.50
CA ASP A 114 20.97 -1.91 -0.47
C ASP A 114 22.27 -1.30 0.06
N LYS A 115 22.60 -0.09 -0.38
CA LYS A 115 23.80 0.64 0.09
C LYS A 115 23.81 0.83 1.59
N HIS A 116 22.66 1.04 2.21
CA HIS A 116 22.55 1.41 3.63
C HIS A 116 21.93 0.32 4.51
N GLY A 117 21.59 -0.85 3.95
CA GLY A 117 20.94 -1.95 4.66
C GLY A 117 19.60 -1.56 5.29
N VAL A 118 18.82 -0.73 4.60
CA VAL A 118 17.52 -0.23 5.08
C VAL A 118 16.40 -1.12 4.58
N ALA A 119 15.63 -1.70 5.48
CA ALA A 119 14.46 -2.47 5.11
C ALA A 119 13.32 -1.54 4.61
N LEU A 120 12.65 -1.94 3.53
CA LEU A 120 11.38 -1.37 3.08
C LEU A 120 10.27 -2.35 3.42
N VAL A 121 9.33 -1.93 4.25
CA VAL A 121 8.20 -2.76 4.69
C VAL A 121 6.91 -2.35 3.97
N GLY A 122 6.22 -3.32 3.39
CA GLY A 122 4.90 -3.18 2.82
C GLY A 122 4.79 -2.15 1.70
N PRO A 123 5.66 -2.20 0.66
CA PRO A 123 5.45 -1.34 -0.50
C PRO A 123 4.05 -1.58 -1.08
N SER A 124 3.31 -0.50 -1.40
CA SER A 124 1.99 -0.59 -2.04
C SER A 124 2.15 -0.88 -3.54
N THR A 125 2.70 -2.06 -3.81
CA THR A 125 2.87 -2.67 -5.13
C THR A 125 3.08 -4.17 -4.97
N GLY A 126 2.58 -4.95 -5.90
CA GLY A 126 2.65 -6.42 -5.88
C GLY A 126 3.40 -7.01 -7.08
N ALA A 127 4.28 -6.25 -7.73
CA ALA A 127 4.96 -6.74 -8.92
C ALA A 127 6.03 -7.78 -8.59
N MET A 128 6.07 -8.88 -9.35
CA MET A 128 6.96 -10.02 -9.13
C MET A 128 8.44 -9.65 -9.11
N VAL A 129 8.84 -8.59 -9.80
CA VAL A 129 10.21 -8.06 -9.77
C VAL A 129 10.68 -7.63 -8.36
N LEU A 130 9.74 -7.43 -7.43
CA LEU A 130 10.03 -7.12 -6.02
C LEU A 130 9.89 -8.33 -5.10
N HIS A 131 9.59 -9.51 -5.66
CA HIS A 131 9.40 -10.77 -4.94
C HIS A 131 10.43 -11.82 -5.36
N GLN A 132 10.67 -11.97 -6.66
CA GLN A 132 11.58 -12.99 -7.19
C GLN A 132 12.42 -12.45 -8.37
N PRO A 133 13.77 -12.64 -8.31
CA PRO A 133 14.48 -13.18 -7.15
C PRO A 133 14.25 -12.33 -5.91
N VAL A 134 14.43 -12.89 -4.70
CA VAL A 134 14.22 -12.15 -3.44
C VAL A 134 15.01 -10.85 -3.44
N VAL A 135 14.35 -9.73 -3.28
CA VAL A 135 15.01 -8.44 -3.06
C VAL A 135 15.25 -8.29 -1.57
N ARG A 136 16.49 -8.47 -1.17
CA ARG A 136 16.93 -8.63 0.23
C ARG A 136 16.29 -7.64 1.20
N ASN A 137 16.21 -6.37 0.83
CA ASN A 137 15.74 -5.30 1.72
C ASN A 137 14.25 -4.97 1.56
N ILE A 138 13.47 -5.72 0.77
CA ILE A 138 12.04 -5.51 0.58
C ILE A 138 11.24 -6.63 1.25
N PHE A 139 10.33 -6.26 2.14
CA PHE A 139 9.40 -7.15 2.84
C PHE A 139 7.98 -6.83 2.39
N ASN A 140 7.46 -7.60 1.46
CA ASN A 140 6.13 -7.41 0.89
C ASN A 140 5.06 -7.89 1.88
N VAL A 141 3.88 -7.27 1.87
CA VAL A 141 2.77 -7.66 2.75
C VAL A 141 1.56 -8.10 1.95
N ARG A 142 1.23 -7.41 0.88
CA ARG A 142 0.09 -7.71 0.01
C ARG A 142 0.39 -8.83 -0.99
N ALA A 143 -0.65 -9.41 -1.58
CA ALA A 143 -0.53 -10.35 -2.69
C ALA A 143 0.04 -9.70 -3.97
N THR A 144 0.54 -10.54 -4.89
CA THR A 144 1.13 -10.08 -6.15
C THR A 144 0.08 -9.62 -7.17
N TYR A 145 0.46 -8.70 -8.06
CA TYR A 145 -0.40 -8.29 -9.17
C TYR A 145 -0.70 -9.43 -10.14
N GLN A 146 0.24 -10.35 -10.33
CA GLN A 146 -0.03 -11.53 -11.16
C GLN A 146 -1.14 -12.38 -10.56
N ARG A 147 -1.13 -12.59 -9.23
CA ARG A 147 -2.19 -13.30 -8.52
C ARG A 147 -3.55 -12.63 -8.67
N GLU A 148 -3.59 -11.29 -8.56
CA GLU A 148 -4.82 -10.51 -8.73
C GLU A 148 -5.37 -10.61 -10.16
N ALA A 149 -4.51 -10.37 -11.15
CA ALA A 149 -4.90 -10.40 -12.56
C ALA A 149 -5.33 -11.80 -13.01
N GLU A 150 -4.63 -12.85 -12.59
CA GLU A 150 -5.01 -14.26 -12.83
C GLU A 150 -6.40 -14.55 -12.25
N LYS A 151 -6.65 -14.11 -10.98
CA LYS A 151 -7.96 -14.26 -10.33
C LYS A 151 -9.07 -13.54 -11.09
N ALA A 152 -8.81 -12.31 -11.56
CA ALA A 152 -9.77 -11.54 -12.34
C ALA A 152 -10.11 -12.25 -13.66
N MET A 153 -9.13 -12.73 -14.39
CA MET A 153 -9.36 -13.45 -15.65
C MET A 153 -10.10 -14.76 -15.43
N THR A 154 -9.74 -15.53 -14.41
CA THR A 154 -10.44 -16.76 -14.04
C THR A 154 -11.92 -16.48 -13.73
N HIS A 155 -12.22 -15.40 -13.02
CA HIS A 155 -13.59 -15.02 -12.72
C HIS A 155 -14.37 -14.63 -13.99
N LEU A 156 -13.80 -13.75 -14.83
CA LEU A 156 -14.45 -13.32 -16.08
C LEU A 156 -14.74 -14.52 -17.00
N THR A 157 -13.79 -15.41 -17.16
CA THR A 157 -13.95 -16.60 -18.03
C THR A 157 -14.97 -17.59 -17.47
N SER A 158 -15.08 -17.74 -16.14
CA SER A 158 -16.12 -18.56 -15.51
C SER A 158 -17.54 -18.02 -15.72
N MET A 159 -17.67 -16.71 -15.97
CA MET A 159 -18.94 -16.07 -16.35
C MET A 159 -19.23 -16.12 -17.86
N GLY A 160 -18.40 -16.79 -18.65
CA GLY A 160 -18.57 -16.90 -20.10
C GLY A 160 -18.02 -15.70 -20.89
N ILE A 161 -17.24 -14.81 -20.26
CA ILE A 161 -16.55 -13.73 -20.96
C ILE A 161 -15.31 -14.29 -21.65
N THR A 162 -15.28 -14.23 -22.98
CA THR A 162 -14.21 -14.81 -23.79
C THR A 162 -13.40 -13.78 -24.60
N ARG A 163 -13.94 -12.54 -24.74
CA ARG A 163 -13.31 -11.46 -25.51
C ARG A 163 -12.82 -10.40 -24.54
N VAL A 164 -11.58 -10.58 -24.06
CA VAL A 164 -10.97 -9.67 -23.06
C VAL A 164 -9.88 -8.85 -23.73
N ALA A 165 -9.91 -7.53 -23.52
CA ALA A 165 -8.82 -6.61 -23.87
C ALA A 165 -7.93 -6.37 -22.64
N LEU A 166 -6.63 -6.27 -22.87
CA LEU A 166 -5.63 -5.88 -21.88
C LEU A 166 -5.03 -4.52 -22.28
N VAL A 167 -5.20 -3.52 -21.42
CA VAL A 167 -4.64 -2.16 -21.59
C VAL A 167 -3.76 -1.86 -20.39
N TYR A 168 -2.51 -1.49 -20.61
CA TYR A 168 -1.53 -1.42 -19.53
C TYR A 168 -0.51 -0.29 -19.68
N ALA A 169 0.01 0.21 -18.55
CA ALA A 169 1.12 1.16 -18.55
C ALA A 169 2.40 0.50 -19.11
N ASP A 170 3.14 1.21 -19.98
CA ASP A 170 4.39 0.73 -20.58
C ASP A 170 5.55 0.78 -19.57
N ASP A 171 5.47 -0.01 -18.51
CA ASP A 171 6.48 -0.13 -17.48
C ASP A 171 6.40 -1.50 -16.74
N SER A 172 7.27 -1.69 -15.73
CA SER A 172 7.34 -2.94 -14.96
C SER A 172 6.04 -3.30 -14.23
N PHE A 173 5.22 -2.31 -13.82
CA PHE A 173 3.89 -2.56 -13.25
C PHE A 173 2.92 -3.11 -14.28
N GLY A 174 2.85 -2.46 -15.45
CA GLY A 174 1.93 -2.89 -16.51
C GLY A 174 2.29 -4.26 -17.05
N ALA A 175 3.57 -4.51 -17.30
CA ALA A 175 4.07 -5.81 -17.76
C ALA A 175 3.73 -6.95 -16.78
N ASP A 176 3.87 -6.70 -15.48
CA ASP A 176 3.57 -7.70 -14.44
C ASP A 176 2.07 -8.06 -14.37
N GLY A 177 1.19 -7.05 -14.39
CA GLY A 177 -0.26 -7.29 -14.40
C GLY A 177 -0.71 -8.03 -15.67
N VAL A 178 -0.12 -7.71 -16.82
CA VAL A 178 -0.39 -8.42 -18.08
C VAL A 178 0.05 -9.87 -18.00
N ALA A 179 1.22 -10.17 -17.43
CA ALA A 179 1.70 -11.54 -17.28
C ALA A 179 0.70 -12.40 -16.48
N GLY A 180 0.17 -11.89 -15.38
CA GLY A 180 -0.87 -12.57 -14.60
C GLY A 180 -2.18 -12.74 -15.38
N ALA A 181 -2.60 -11.71 -16.11
CA ALA A 181 -3.81 -11.78 -16.94
C ALA A 181 -3.68 -12.81 -18.05
N GLN A 182 -2.56 -12.84 -18.76
CA GLN A 182 -2.29 -13.82 -19.81
C GLN A 182 -2.28 -15.24 -19.25
N LYS A 183 -1.72 -15.46 -18.05
CA LYS A 183 -1.75 -16.74 -17.37
C LYS A 183 -3.19 -17.20 -17.10
N GLY A 184 -4.05 -16.31 -16.58
CA GLY A 184 -5.45 -16.60 -16.31
C GLY A 184 -6.26 -16.89 -17.59
N LEU A 185 -6.04 -16.13 -18.67
CA LEU A 185 -6.66 -16.38 -19.97
C LEU A 185 -6.19 -17.70 -20.59
N ALA A 186 -4.89 -18.00 -20.53
CA ALA A 186 -4.31 -19.24 -21.07
C ALA A 186 -4.87 -20.48 -20.37
N ALA A 187 -5.15 -20.43 -19.07
CA ALA A 187 -5.82 -21.51 -18.34
C ALA A 187 -7.22 -21.81 -18.89
N ALA A 188 -7.90 -20.81 -19.45
CA ALA A 188 -9.18 -20.97 -20.17
C ALA A 188 -9.00 -21.21 -21.69
N LYS A 189 -7.76 -21.39 -22.17
CA LYS A 189 -7.40 -21.51 -23.59
C LYS A 189 -7.79 -20.30 -24.43
N LEU A 190 -7.75 -19.12 -23.85
CA LEU A 190 -8.06 -17.84 -24.48
C LEU A 190 -6.79 -16.99 -24.64
N GLN A 191 -6.87 -16.03 -25.58
CA GLN A 191 -5.90 -14.98 -25.76
C GLN A 191 -6.61 -13.62 -25.68
N PRO A 192 -5.92 -12.53 -25.30
CA PRO A 192 -6.54 -11.22 -25.33
C PRO A 192 -6.90 -10.83 -26.77
N VAL A 193 -8.10 -10.27 -26.98
CA VAL A 193 -8.53 -9.75 -28.30
C VAL A 193 -7.87 -8.42 -28.64
N VAL A 194 -7.38 -7.70 -27.64
CA VAL A 194 -6.57 -6.48 -27.74
C VAL A 194 -5.50 -6.53 -26.67
N LEU A 195 -4.28 -6.19 -27.01
CA LEU A 195 -3.16 -6.02 -26.07
C LEU A 195 -2.45 -4.72 -26.43
N GLU A 196 -2.73 -3.66 -25.66
CA GLU A 196 -2.22 -2.30 -25.95
C GLU A 196 -1.58 -1.69 -24.72
N LYS A 197 -0.46 -1.03 -24.92
CA LYS A 197 0.24 -0.28 -23.90
C LYS A 197 0.09 1.23 -24.09
N PHE A 198 0.20 1.98 -23.00
CA PHE A 198 0.18 3.44 -23.02
C PHE A 198 1.35 4.01 -22.22
N ASP A 199 1.83 5.19 -22.63
CA ASP A 199 2.81 5.96 -21.86
C ASP A 199 2.16 6.56 -20.62
N ARG A 200 2.68 6.20 -19.43
CA ARG A 200 2.18 6.70 -18.14
C ARG A 200 2.30 8.22 -18.00
N SER A 201 3.35 8.81 -18.60
CA SER A 201 3.64 10.25 -18.49
C SER A 201 2.74 11.10 -19.38
N LYS A 202 2.26 10.50 -20.48
CA LYS A 202 1.41 11.17 -21.47
C LYS A 202 0.42 10.16 -22.09
N PRO A 203 -0.58 9.70 -21.32
CA PRO A 203 -1.50 8.70 -21.82
C PRO A 203 -2.39 9.25 -22.95
N ASP A 204 -2.51 8.48 -24.03
CA ASP A 204 -3.46 8.72 -25.12
C ASP A 204 -4.35 7.49 -25.27
N PHE A 205 -5.56 7.58 -24.74
CA PHE A 205 -6.50 6.46 -24.74
C PHE A 205 -7.44 6.43 -25.94
N ALA A 206 -7.54 7.49 -26.74
CA ALA A 206 -8.50 7.54 -27.85
C ALA A 206 -8.25 6.45 -28.90
N PRO A 207 -7.01 6.25 -29.43
CA PRO A 207 -6.74 5.19 -30.39
C PRO A 207 -6.87 3.79 -29.79
N ILE A 208 -6.56 3.62 -28.48
CA ILE A 208 -6.70 2.35 -27.78
C ILE A 208 -8.18 1.99 -27.63
N ALA A 209 -9.00 2.94 -27.20
CA ALA A 209 -10.44 2.77 -27.05
C ALA A 209 -11.13 2.40 -28.37
N ALA A 210 -10.73 3.01 -29.49
CA ALA A 210 -11.23 2.67 -30.82
C ALA A 210 -10.89 1.21 -31.20
N LYS A 211 -9.68 0.72 -30.90
CA LYS A 211 -9.29 -0.69 -31.13
C LYS A 211 -10.13 -1.64 -30.28
N VAL A 212 -10.33 -1.31 -29.00
CA VAL A 212 -11.14 -2.11 -28.07
C VAL A 212 -12.59 -2.21 -28.53
N ALA A 213 -13.17 -1.07 -28.95
CA ALA A 213 -14.55 -1.04 -29.48
C ALA A 213 -14.68 -1.86 -30.77
N LYS A 214 -13.75 -1.69 -31.72
CA LYS A 214 -13.73 -2.45 -32.98
C LYS A 214 -13.56 -3.95 -32.75
N ALA A 215 -12.80 -4.35 -31.73
CA ALA A 215 -12.63 -5.73 -31.33
C ALA A 215 -13.85 -6.27 -30.58
N GLU A 216 -14.88 -5.47 -30.31
CA GLU A 216 -16.08 -5.86 -29.53
C GLU A 216 -15.72 -6.58 -28.21
N ALA A 217 -14.71 -6.07 -27.50
CA ALA A 217 -14.30 -6.66 -26.22
C ALA A 217 -15.48 -6.64 -25.23
N GLN A 218 -15.68 -7.76 -24.53
CA GLN A 218 -16.69 -7.87 -23.47
C GLN A 218 -16.19 -7.32 -22.13
N ALA A 219 -14.88 -7.42 -21.89
CA ALA A 219 -14.22 -6.86 -20.73
C ALA A 219 -12.88 -6.24 -21.10
N VAL A 220 -12.46 -5.23 -20.32
CA VAL A 220 -11.14 -4.61 -20.42
C VAL A 220 -10.48 -4.63 -19.05
N LEU A 221 -9.35 -5.33 -18.93
CA LEU A 221 -8.47 -5.15 -17.77
C LEU A 221 -7.56 -3.96 -18.04
N MET A 222 -7.71 -2.90 -17.23
CA MET A 222 -6.82 -1.75 -17.23
C MET A 222 -5.79 -1.87 -16.11
N VAL A 223 -4.55 -2.23 -16.47
CA VAL A 223 -3.40 -2.22 -15.57
C VAL A 223 -2.80 -0.82 -15.53
N ALA A 224 -3.49 0.04 -14.81
CA ALA A 224 -3.21 1.47 -14.70
C ALA A 224 -3.46 1.97 -13.26
N SER A 225 -3.14 3.22 -12.98
CA SER A 225 -3.28 3.80 -11.64
C SER A 225 -4.05 5.11 -11.66
N GLY A 226 -4.96 5.27 -10.69
CA GLY A 226 -5.64 6.53 -10.42
C GLY A 226 -6.38 7.10 -11.63
N THR A 227 -6.09 8.36 -11.99
CA THR A 227 -6.78 9.07 -13.07
C THR A 227 -6.61 8.41 -14.43
N ALA A 228 -5.51 7.68 -14.69
CA ALA A 228 -5.33 6.97 -15.95
C ALA A 228 -6.41 5.89 -16.20
N VAL A 229 -6.92 5.24 -15.14
CA VAL A 229 -8.08 4.32 -15.27
C VAL A 229 -9.36 5.08 -15.57
N VAL A 230 -9.54 6.25 -14.95
CA VAL A 230 -10.71 7.12 -15.16
C VAL A 230 -10.75 7.62 -16.60
N ASP A 231 -9.63 8.13 -17.08
CA ASP A 231 -9.48 8.68 -18.44
C ASP A 231 -9.67 7.59 -19.50
N GLY A 232 -9.04 6.42 -19.30
CA GLY A 232 -9.21 5.26 -20.16
C GLY A 232 -10.64 4.73 -20.18
N GLY A 233 -11.29 4.64 -19.02
CA GLY A 233 -12.70 4.27 -18.91
C GLY A 233 -13.62 5.26 -19.65
N THR A 234 -13.36 6.55 -19.52
CA THR A 234 -14.09 7.61 -20.24
C THR A 234 -13.89 7.49 -21.76
N ALA A 235 -12.65 7.28 -22.21
CA ALA A 235 -12.35 7.09 -23.62
C ALA A 235 -13.05 5.85 -24.21
N LEU A 236 -13.11 4.74 -23.46
CA LEU A 236 -13.85 3.54 -23.84
C LEU A 236 -15.33 3.84 -24.06
N ARG A 237 -15.97 4.56 -23.16
CA ARG A 237 -17.40 4.93 -23.30
C ARG A 237 -17.61 5.90 -24.47
N ALA A 238 -16.70 6.87 -24.67
CA ALA A 238 -16.75 7.78 -25.82
C ALA A 238 -16.59 7.05 -27.17
N ALA A 239 -15.82 5.95 -27.21
CA ALA A 239 -15.70 5.09 -28.39
C ALA A 239 -16.87 4.12 -28.59
N GLY A 240 -17.93 4.19 -27.75
CA GLY A 240 -19.10 3.32 -27.82
C GLY A 240 -18.90 1.92 -27.24
N SER A 241 -17.78 1.65 -26.55
CA SER A 241 -17.55 0.37 -25.91
C SER A 241 -18.39 0.21 -24.65
N ALA A 242 -19.17 -0.87 -24.56
CA ALA A 242 -19.89 -1.30 -23.36
C ALA A 242 -19.09 -2.30 -22.50
N ALA A 243 -17.83 -2.56 -22.83
CA ALA A 243 -16.99 -3.53 -22.14
C ALA A 243 -16.97 -3.31 -20.62
N GLN A 244 -17.01 -4.42 -19.87
CA GLN A 244 -16.84 -4.43 -18.41
C GLN A 244 -15.44 -3.91 -18.05
N LEU A 245 -15.37 -2.80 -17.34
CA LEU A 245 -14.09 -2.27 -16.87
C LEU A 245 -13.65 -3.04 -15.63
N VAL A 246 -12.40 -3.52 -15.66
CA VAL A 246 -11.74 -4.23 -14.57
C VAL A 246 -10.40 -3.55 -14.29
N THR A 247 -10.04 -3.38 -13.04
CA THR A 247 -8.73 -2.85 -12.64
C THR A 247 -8.20 -3.53 -11.38
N LEU A 248 -6.92 -3.29 -11.05
CA LEU A 248 -6.26 -3.93 -9.92
C LEU A 248 -6.51 -3.18 -8.61
N SER A 249 -6.22 -3.85 -7.49
CA SER A 249 -6.45 -3.37 -6.12
C SER A 249 -5.72 -2.08 -5.76
N ASN A 250 -4.70 -1.71 -6.52
CA ASN A 250 -4.06 -0.40 -6.39
C ASN A 250 -5.04 0.77 -6.60
N ASN A 251 -6.24 0.53 -7.11
CA ASN A 251 -7.33 1.47 -7.25
C ASN A 251 -8.48 1.23 -6.26
N ALA A 252 -8.30 0.38 -5.26
CA ALA A 252 -9.35 0.02 -4.30
C ALA A 252 -9.55 1.07 -3.19
N SER A 253 -9.83 2.32 -3.56
CA SER A 253 -10.02 3.45 -2.64
C SER A 253 -11.35 4.17 -2.88
N GLY A 254 -11.88 4.81 -1.84
CA GLY A 254 -13.08 5.65 -1.96
C GLY A 254 -12.84 6.86 -2.87
N GLY A 255 -11.65 7.45 -2.82
CA GLY A 255 -11.26 8.55 -3.69
C GLY A 255 -11.22 8.15 -5.17
N PHE A 256 -10.78 6.92 -5.49
CA PHE A 256 -10.85 6.41 -6.85
C PHE A 256 -12.30 6.25 -7.32
N ILE A 257 -13.19 5.66 -6.50
CA ILE A 257 -14.61 5.57 -6.83
C ILE A 257 -15.20 6.96 -7.13
N LYS A 258 -14.84 7.94 -6.31
CA LYS A 258 -15.30 9.32 -6.48
C LYS A 258 -14.82 9.94 -7.79
N SER A 259 -13.58 9.66 -8.20
CA SER A 259 -13.02 10.17 -9.45
C SER A 259 -13.61 9.51 -10.70
N LEU A 260 -14.11 8.28 -10.62
CA LEU A 260 -14.85 7.63 -11.71
C LEU A 260 -16.21 8.30 -12.00
N GLY A 261 -16.81 8.97 -11.03
CA GLY A 261 -18.10 9.66 -11.18
C GLY A 261 -19.19 8.72 -11.68
N SER A 262 -19.87 9.09 -12.75
CA SER A 262 -20.94 8.27 -13.37
C SER A 262 -20.47 6.94 -13.94
N ASN A 263 -19.18 6.80 -14.23
CA ASN A 263 -18.57 5.57 -14.76
C ASN A 263 -18.21 4.55 -13.65
N ALA A 264 -18.43 4.88 -12.38
CA ALA A 264 -18.04 4.02 -11.24
C ALA A 264 -18.84 2.73 -11.17
N ARG A 265 -20.16 2.82 -11.42
CA ARG A 265 -21.06 1.68 -11.27
C ARG A 265 -20.64 0.52 -12.17
N GLY A 266 -20.53 -0.64 -11.57
CA GLY A 266 -20.21 -1.87 -12.27
C GLY A 266 -18.71 -2.11 -12.51
N VAL A 267 -17.82 -1.15 -12.22
CA VAL A 267 -16.38 -1.38 -12.33
C VAL A 267 -15.96 -2.49 -11.35
N ILE A 268 -15.22 -3.48 -11.85
CA ILE A 268 -14.65 -4.55 -11.04
C ILE A 268 -13.25 -4.12 -10.61
N VAL A 269 -12.96 -4.25 -9.32
CA VAL A 269 -11.64 -3.97 -8.74
C VAL A 269 -11.19 -5.20 -7.97
N THR A 270 -9.99 -5.70 -8.27
CA THR A 270 -9.40 -6.78 -7.50
C THR A 270 -9.13 -6.34 -6.07
N GLN A 271 -9.04 -7.29 -5.15
CA GLN A 271 -8.83 -7.03 -3.72
C GLN A 271 -7.74 -7.94 -3.18
N VAL A 272 -6.86 -7.42 -2.34
CA VAL A 272 -5.76 -8.16 -1.70
C VAL A 272 -5.92 -8.28 -0.18
N TYR A 273 -7.07 -7.85 0.32
CA TYR A 273 -7.48 -7.98 1.72
C TYR A 273 -8.94 -8.38 1.80
N PRO A 274 -9.40 -8.94 2.93
CA PRO A 274 -10.81 -9.23 3.16
C PRO A 274 -11.68 -7.98 2.98
N ASN A 275 -12.98 -8.20 2.78
CA ASN A 275 -13.92 -7.10 2.68
C ASN A 275 -13.82 -6.21 3.92
N GLU A 276 -13.78 -4.89 3.72
CA GLU A 276 -13.65 -3.88 4.77
C GLU A 276 -14.82 -3.88 5.78
N ARG A 277 -15.86 -4.68 5.53
CA ARG A 277 -17.00 -4.90 6.43
C ARG A 277 -17.07 -6.31 7.00
N ALA A 278 -16.12 -7.18 6.66
CA ALA A 278 -16.09 -8.57 7.12
C ALA A 278 -15.54 -8.66 8.57
N LEU A 279 -16.40 -8.39 9.55
CA LEU A 279 -16.05 -8.38 10.98
C LEU A 279 -15.62 -9.76 11.53
N THR A 280 -15.77 -10.81 10.74
CA THR A 280 -15.24 -12.15 11.02
C THR A 280 -13.71 -12.20 10.99
N TYR A 281 -13.07 -11.21 10.34
CA TYR A 281 -11.63 -11.01 10.38
C TYR A 281 -11.28 -10.05 11.53
N PRO A 282 -10.57 -10.50 12.58
CA PRO A 282 -10.18 -9.63 13.69
C PRO A 282 -9.43 -8.37 13.26
N MET A 283 -8.60 -8.46 12.19
CA MET A 283 -7.89 -7.31 11.62
C MET A 283 -8.88 -6.24 11.11
N VAL A 284 -9.93 -6.64 10.39
CA VAL A 284 -10.94 -5.71 9.87
C VAL A 284 -11.71 -5.06 11.02
N LYS A 285 -12.10 -5.87 12.01
CA LYS A 285 -12.77 -5.36 13.20
C LYS A 285 -11.90 -4.36 13.96
N GLU A 286 -10.63 -4.67 14.19
CA GLU A 286 -9.68 -3.77 14.86
C GLU A 286 -9.54 -2.44 14.10
N ALA A 287 -9.39 -2.48 12.78
CA ALA A 287 -9.28 -1.28 11.95
C ALA A 287 -10.56 -0.42 12.03
N GLN A 288 -11.75 -1.04 11.99
CA GLN A 288 -13.02 -0.31 12.13
C GLN A 288 -13.20 0.30 13.52
N ASP A 289 -12.89 -0.45 14.57
CA ASP A 289 -13.00 0.04 15.95
C ASP A 289 -12.09 1.27 16.17
N LEU A 290 -10.86 1.22 15.65
CA LEU A 290 -9.93 2.35 15.72
C LEU A 290 -10.38 3.54 14.88
N ALA A 291 -10.90 3.31 13.67
CA ALA A 291 -11.46 4.37 12.83
C ALA A 291 -12.65 5.06 13.52
N LYS A 292 -13.56 4.28 14.09
CA LYS A 292 -14.70 4.79 14.86
C LYS A 292 -14.25 5.62 16.07
N ALA A 293 -13.24 5.15 16.81
CA ALA A 293 -12.70 5.87 17.98
C ALA A 293 -12.08 7.23 17.58
N LYS A 294 -11.61 7.38 16.35
CA LYS A 294 -11.11 8.65 15.79
C LYS A 294 -12.18 9.50 15.12
N GLY A 295 -13.45 9.09 15.14
CA GLY A 295 -14.54 9.79 14.45
C GLY A 295 -14.44 9.71 12.92
N LEU A 296 -13.66 8.78 12.37
CA LEU A 296 -13.61 8.52 10.94
C LEU A 296 -14.84 7.69 10.53
N GLY A 297 -15.25 7.85 9.28
CA GLY A 297 -16.33 7.07 8.69
C GLY A 297 -15.93 5.61 8.42
N GLU A 298 -16.50 5.04 7.36
CA GLU A 298 -16.15 3.69 6.91
C GLU A 298 -14.69 3.64 6.44
N ILE A 299 -14.00 2.53 6.75
CA ILE A 299 -12.68 2.27 6.20
C ILE A 299 -12.79 1.76 4.76
N SER A 300 -11.76 2.00 3.95
CA SER A 300 -11.66 1.49 2.58
C SER A 300 -10.70 0.30 2.50
N PRO A 301 -10.73 -0.49 1.40
CA PRO A 301 -9.72 -1.51 1.17
C PRO A 301 -8.28 -0.96 1.14
N ALA A 302 -8.09 0.27 0.62
CA ALA A 302 -6.79 0.95 0.66
C ALA A 302 -6.33 1.22 2.10
N MET A 303 -7.26 1.60 3.00
CA MET A 303 -6.93 1.76 4.42
C MET A 303 -6.53 0.42 5.05
N LEU A 304 -7.16 -0.69 4.69
CA LEU A 304 -6.75 -2.01 5.18
C LEU A 304 -5.35 -2.42 4.71
N GLU A 305 -4.95 -2.05 3.50
CA GLU A 305 -3.58 -2.27 3.02
C GLU A 305 -2.57 -1.57 3.92
N GLY A 306 -2.76 -0.29 4.18
CA GLY A 306 -1.89 0.48 5.08
C GLY A 306 -1.88 -0.05 6.50
N PHE A 307 -3.05 -0.44 7.02
CA PHE A 307 -3.22 -1.01 8.35
C PHE A 307 -2.45 -2.33 8.51
N ALA A 308 -2.59 -3.24 7.55
CA ALA A 308 -1.88 -4.52 7.56
C ALA A 308 -0.36 -4.33 7.46
N ALA A 309 0.10 -3.43 6.57
CA ALA A 309 1.52 -3.09 6.45
C ALA A 309 2.08 -2.51 7.77
N ALA A 310 1.31 -1.64 8.45
CA ALA A 310 1.71 -1.09 9.75
C ALA A 310 1.79 -2.14 10.85
N LYS A 311 0.92 -3.17 10.85
CA LYS A 311 1.03 -4.30 11.78
C LYS A 311 2.35 -5.05 11.60
N VAL A 312 2.76 -5.31 10.36
CA VAL A 312 4.05 -5.97 10.06
C VAL A 312 5.23 -5.10 10.48
N LEU A 313 5.21 -3.80 10.16
CA LEU A 313 6.26 -2.86 10.59
C LEU A 313 6.41 -2.87 12.10
N VAL A 314 5.32 -2.71 12.84
CA VAL A 314 5.34 -2.66 14.31
C VAL A 314 5.83 -3.98 14.90
N GLU A 315 5.44 -5.11 14.33
CA GLU A 315 5.94 -6.42 14.77
C GLU A 315 7.45 -6.55 14.54
N GLY A 316 7.96 -6.13 13.38
CA GLY A 316 9.40 -6.07 13.12
C GLY A 316 10.15 -5.20 14.13
N LEU A 317 9.61 -4.01 14.44
CA LEU A 317 10.18 -3.11 15.46
C LEU A 317 10.17 -3.72 16.87
N ARG A 318 9.10 -4.41 17.24
CA ARG A 318 9.01 -5.10 18.55
C ARG A 318 10.05 -6.19 18.68
N ARG A 319 10.22 -7.01 17.65
CA ARG A 319 11.23 -8.09 17.64
C ARG A 319 12.66 -7.57 17.56
N ALA A 320 12.90 -6.40 16.97
CA ALA A 320 14.21 -5.76 16.94
C ALA A 320 14.69 -5.31 18.32
N GLY A 321 13.79 -5.21 19.32
CA GLY A 321 14.12 -4.90 20.70
C GLY A 321 14.20 -3.39 21.01
N PRO A 322 14.58 -3.02 22.25
CA PRO A 322 14.45 -1.66 22.75
C PRO A 322 15.46 -0.65 22.16
N LYS A 323 16.45 -1.12 21.43
CA LYS A 323 17.44 -0.28 20.71
C LYS A 323 17.49 -0.74 19.27
N PRO A 324 16.40 -0.46 18.47
CA PRO A 324 16.38 -0.90 17.09
C PRO A 324 17.42 -0.14 16.26
N ASP A 325 18.10 -0.87 15.41
CA ASP A 325 18.91 -0.36 14.32
C ASP A 325 18.52 -1.07 13.01
N ARG A 326 19.05 -0.62 11.88
CA ARG A 326 18.69 -1.15 10.56
C ARG A 326 18.90 -2.65 10.45
N ALA A 327 20.04 -3.15 10.96
CA ALA A 327 20.38 -4.57 10.91
C ALA A 327 19.45 -5.43 11.79
N ARG A 328 19.13 -4.96 12.99
CA ARG A 328 18.18 -5.64 13.89
C ARG A 328 16.76 -5.66 13.34
N ILE A 329 16.32 -4.56 12.72
CA ILE A 329 15.01 -4.50 12.07
C ILE A 329 14.96 -5.49 10.92
N HIS A 330 15.98 -5.53 10.07
CA HIS A 330 16.07 -6.49 8.96
C HIS A 330 16.00 -7.94 9.47
N ALA A 331 16.86 -8.32 10.40
CA ALA A 331 16.87 -9.66 10.97
C ALA A 331 15.54 -10.03 11.67
N ALA A 332 14.93 -9.06 12.35
CA ALA A 332 13.63 -9.25 13.00
C ALA A 332 12.51 -9.52 11.98
N LEU A 333 12.48 -8.78 10.88
CA LEU A 333 11.51 -8.98 9.79
C LEU A 333 11.73 -10.34 9.12
N GLU A 334 12.96 -10.66 8.73
CA GLU A 334 13.31 -11.94 8.10
C GLU A 334 13.02 -13.14 9.02
N GLY A 335 13.02 -12.91 10.35
CA GLY A 335 12.68 -13.90 11.38
C GLY A 335 11.16 -14.04 11.64
N ILE A 336 10.29 -13.30 10.98
CA ILE A 336 8.84 -13.43 11.18
C ILE A 336 8.36 -14.78 10.65
N ARG A 337 7.67 -15.55 11.52
CA ARG A 337 7.04 -16.82 11.18
C ARG A 337 5.61 -16.80 11.71
N LYS A 338 4.64 -17.12 10.84
CA LYS A 338 3.20 -17.26 11.16
C LYS A 338 2.65 -16.10 12.00
N PHE A 339 3.03 -14.88 11.64
CA PHE A 339 2.50 -13.72 12.32
C PHE A 339 1.05 -13.47 11.84
N ASP A 340 0.09 -13.67 12.74
CA ASP A 340 -1.32 -13.42 12.48
C ASP A 340 -1.63 -11.93 12.56
N LEU A 341 -1.99 -11.34 11.42
CA LEU A 341 -2.49 -9.97 11.33
C LEU A 341 -3.89 -9.79 11.91
N GLY A 342 -4.56 -10.88 12.21
CA GLY A 342 -5.96 -10.98 12.63
C GLY A 342 -6.79 -11.70 11.56
N GLY A 343 -6.47 -12.99 11.34
CA GLY A 343 -7.08 -13.87 10.35
C GLY A 343 -6.36 -13.97 9.01
N LEU A 344 -5.19 -13.36 8.90
CA LEU A 344 -4.26 -13.49 7.77
C LEU A 344 -2.85 -13.65 8.32
N GLU A 345 -2.12 -14.68 7.91
CA GLU A 345 -0.77 -14.97 8.38
C GLU A 345 0.30 -14.47 7.42
N VAL A 346 1.36 -13.84 7.95
CA VAL A 346 2.56 -13.45 7.22
C VAL A 346 3.76 -14.22 7.76
N SER A 347 4.58 -14.72 6.84
CA SER A 347 5.87 -15.34 7.14
C SER A 347 6.92 -14.83 6.16
N TYR A 348 8.15 -14.66 6.66
CA TYR A 348 9.31 -14.35 5.83
C TYR A 348 10.45 -15.34 6.12
N GLY A 349 11.45 -15.34 5.26
CA GLY A 349 12.67 -16.11 5.40
C GLY A 349 13.73 -15.60 4.44
N PRO A 350 14.98 -16.10 4.52
CA PRO A 350 16.05 -15.63 3.65
C PRO A 350 15.75 -15.73 2.15
N ASP A 351 14.92 -16.71 1.78
CA ASP A 351 14.57 -17.02 0.39
C ASP A 351 13.14 -16.59 0.00
N ASP A 352 12.39 -15.95 0.92
CA ASP A 352 11.00 -15.53 0.67
C ASP A 352 10.60 -14.31 1.51
N HIS A 353 10.32 -13.20 0.83
CA HIS A 353 9.77 -11.97 1.40
C HIS A 353 8.39 -11.62 0.80
N THR A 354 7.63 -12.61 0.34
CA THR A 354 6.42 -12.38 -0.47
C THR A 354 5.23 -11.84 0.34
N GLY A 355 4.99 -12.34 1.55
CA GLY A 355 3.85 -11.91 2.38
C GLY A 355 2.56 -12.72 2.10
N LEU A 356 1.43 -12.02 1.91
CA LEU A 356 0.12 -12.63 1.72
C LEU A 356 -0.12 -13.11 0.28
N ASP A 357 -1.01 -14.11 0.11
CA ASP A 357 -1.50 -14.60 -1.20
C ASP A 357 -3.03 -14.40 -1.37
N PHE A 358 -3.63 -13.55 -0.54
CA PHE A 358 -5.07 -13.28 -0.60
C PHE A 358 -5.41 -12.46 -1.84
N ALA A 359 -6.28 -12.97 -2.71
CA ALA A 359 -6.82 -12.25 -3.86
C ALA A 359 -8.30 -12.55 -4.05
N ASP A 360 -9.09 -11.50 -4.23
CA ASP A 360 -10.53 -11.54 -4.44
C ASP A 360 -10.96 -10.41 -5.39
N LEU A 361 -12.26 -10.23 -5.61
CA LEU A 361 -12.84 -9.22 -6.48
C LEU A 361 -13.95 -8.47 -5.75
N SER A 362 -14.12 -7.21 -6.11
CA SER A 362 -15.29 -6.42 -5.76
C SER A 362 -15.84 -5.71 -6.98
N ILE A 363 -17.15 -5.50 -7.00
CA ILE A 363 -17.80 -4.65 -7.98
C ILE A 363 -18.27 -3.36 -7.29
N ILE A 364 -18.16 -2.21 -7.94
CA ILE A 364 -18.67 -0.95 -7.43
C ILE A 364 -20.18 -0.92 -7.62
N GLY A 365 -20.93 -0.82 -6.52
CA GLY A 365 -22.39 -0.75 -6.50
C GLY A 365 -22.94 0.62 -6.89
N THR A 366 -24.27 0.71 -6.96
CA THR A 366 -24.99 1.96 -7.23
C THR A 366 -24.84 3.01 -6.14
N ASP A 367 -24.49 2.57 -4.93
CA ASP A 367 -24.23 3.42 -3.76
C ASP A 367 -22.76 3.88 -3.66
N GLY A 368 -21.96 3.62 -4.69
CA GLY A 368 -20.53 3.96 -4.71
C GLY A 368 -19.68 3.18 -3.70
N LYS A 369 -20.09 1.97 -3.33
CA LYS A 369 -19.36 1.12 -2.39
C LYS A 369 -18.90 -0.17 -3.07
N PHE A 370 -17.79 -0.72 -2.59
CA PHE A 370 -17.35 -2.05 -3.00
C PHE A 370 -18.33 -3.12 -2.50
N ARG A 371 -18.73 -4.01 -3.38
CA ARG A 371 -19.58 -5.18 -3.13
C ARG A 371 -18.84 -6.45 -3.55
N ARG A 372 -18.97 -7.50 -2.75
CA ARG A 372 -18.42 -8.85 -3.03
C ARG A 372 -19.56 -9.86 -3.07
#